data_0af51a6623c668182453f3781f11d1b5
#
_entry.id   0af51a6623c668182453f3781f11d1b5
#
_cell.length_a   1.000
_cell.length_b   1.000
_cell.length_c   1.000
_cell.angle_alpha   90.00
_cell.angle_beta   90.00
_cell.angle_gamma   90.00
#
_symmetry.space_group_name_H-M   'P 1'
#
loop_
_entity.id
_entity.type
_entity.pdbx_description
1 polymer ?
#
loop_
_entity_poly.entity_id
_entity_poly.type
_entity_poly.pdbx_seq_one_letter_code
_entity_poly.pdbx_strand_id
1 'polypeptide(L)'
;MRIFTLAEANAQVPALTELFTRVFTLRSQLRALYQKLDARRFAPVGEEFEPAIPGAPADVVRDRTLFKGMAEVLRADVNAILALGCVIKDIDVGLVDWYARSGREEVLLCWRFGEKAVGFFHGVEAGFAGRRPVSELRPAVVERILH
;
A
#
# COMPACT_ATOMS: atom_id res chain seq x y z
N MET A 1 12.47 -13.97 -0.20
CA MET A 1 12.16 -12.79 0.64
C MET A 1 13.37 -11.87 0.66
N ARG A 2 13.16 -10.64 0.26
CA ARG A 2 14.24 -9.65 0.24
C ARG A 2 14.41 -9.01 1.62
N ILE A 3 15.64 -8.88 2.06
CA ILE A 3 16.02 -8.17 3.28
C ILE A 3 16.50 -6.78 2.89
N PHE A 4 15.95 -5.75 3.52
CA PHE A 4 16.24 -4.35 3.24
C PHE A 4 17.15 -3.75 4.31
N THR A 5 18.00 -2.83 3.90
CA THR A 5 18.67 -1.93 4.84
C THR A 5 17.77 -0.73 5.13
N LEU A 6 18.06 -0.04 6.22
CA LEU A 6 17.34 1.20 6.56
C LEU A 6 17.49 2.25 5.42
N ALA A 7 18.67 2.37 4.85
CA ALA A 7 18.91 3.30 3.73
C ALA A 7 18.08 2.95 2.50
N GLU A 8 17.97 1.66 2.17
CA GLU A 8 17.14 1.20 1.05
C GLU A 8 15.65 1.49 1.29
N ALA A 9 15.16 1.22 2.49
CA ALA A 9 13.77 1.52 2.85
C ALA A 9 13.49 3.04 2.80
N ASN A 10 14.38 3.85 3.36
CA ASN A 10 14.25 5.31 3.33
C ASN A 10 14.25 5.86 1.91
N ALA A 11 15.01 5.26 1.00
CA ALA A 11 15.03 5.68 -0.41
C ALA A 11 13.68 5.53 -1.09
N GLN A 12 12.79 4.68 -0.57
CA GLN A 12 11.46 4.43 -1.13
C GLN A 12 10.39 5.39 -0.60
N VAL A 13 10.65 6.11 0.48
CA VAL A 13 9.64 6.97 1.13
C VAL A 13 9.04 8.01 0.17
N PRO A 14 9.80 8.72 -0.67
CA PRO A 14 9.20 9.66 -1.63
C PRO A 14 8.21 8.99 -2.60
N ALA A 15 8.57 7.85 -3.16
CA ALA A 15 7.70 7.10 -4.07
C ALA A 15 6.45 6.58 -3.35
N LEU A 16 6.60 6.07 -2.13
CA LEU A 16 5.47 5.61 -1.31
C LEU A 16 4.52 6.76 -0.98
N THR A 17 5.06 7.94 -0.67
CA THR A 17 4.24 9.13 -0.39
C THR A 17 3.39 9.51 -1.59
N GLU A 18 3.97 9.53 -2.79
CA GLU A 18 3.23 9.79 -4.02
C GLU A 18 2.15 8.74 -4.29
N LEU A 19 2.53 7.47 -4.20
CA LEU A 19 1.62 6.36 -4.48
C LEU A 19 0.44 6.32 -3.51
N PHE A 20 0.70 6.46 -2.20
CA PHE A 20 -0.39 6.48 -1.22
C PHE A 20 -1.27 7.72 -1.33
N THR A 21 -0.72 8.87 -1.69
CA THR A 21 -1.53 10.06 -1.96
C THR A 21 -2.55 9.78 -3.06
N ARG A 22 -2.13 9.15 -4.16
CA ARG A 22 -3.04 8.75 -5.25
C ARG A 22 -4.01 7.67 -4.80
N VAL A 23 -3.53 6.67 -4.08
CA VAL A 23 -4.39 5.58 -3.57
C VAL A 23 -5.52 6.15 -2.71
N PHE A 24 -5.22 7.04 -1.77
CA PHE A 24 -6.23 7.64 -0.91
C PHE A 24 -7.24 8.47 -1.70
N THR A 25 -6.77 9.27 -2.66
CA THR A 25 -7.63 10.07 -3.52
C THR A 25 -8.55 9.18 -4.36
N LEU A 26 -8.01 8.16 -5.02
CA LEU A 26 -8.78 7.24 -5.86
C LEU A 26 -9.81 6.47 -5.03
N ARG A 27 -9.42 5.98 -3.84
CA ARG A 27 -10.36 5.26 -2.98
C ARG A 27 -11.52 6.14 -2.53
N SER A 28 -11.25 7.39 -2.20
CA SER A 28 -12.29 8.37 -1.82
C SER A 28 -13.24 8.64 -2.98
N GLN A 29 -12.70 8.86 -4.18
CA GLN A 29 -13.49 9.10 -5.38
C GLN A 29 -14.31 7.87 -5.79
N LEU A 30 -13.72 6.68 -5.72
CA LEU A 30 -14.43 5.43 -6.00
C LEU A 30 -15.58 5.20 -5.03
N ARG A 31 -15.36 5.48 -3.75
CA ARG A 31 -16.41 5.34 -2.73
C ARG A 31 -17.59 6.27 -3.03
N ALA A 32 -17.31 7.53 -3.36
CA ALA A 32 -18.34 8.50 -3.67
C ALA A 32 -19.12 8.08 -4.93
N LEU A 33 -18.41 7.62 -5.95
CA LEU A 33 -19.01 7.18 -7.21
C LEU A 33 -19.85 5.90 -7.01
N TYR A 34 -19.34 4.96 -6.20
CA TYR A 34 -20.07 3.75 -5.84
C TYR A 34 -21.39 4.09 -5.14
N GLN A 35 -21.36 4.99 -4.15
CA GLN A 35 -22.54 5.40 -3.42
C GLN A 35 -23.57 6.05 -4.35
N LYS A 36 -23.14 6.88 -5.27
CA LYS A 36 -24.01 7.51 -6.27
C LYS A 36 -24.67 6.48 -7.17
N LEU A 37 -23.91 5.50 -7.65
CA LEU A 37 -24.42 4.42 -8.50
C LEU A 37 -25.35 3.48 -7.71
N ASP A 38 -24.98 3.14 -6.49
CA ASP A 38 -25.75 2.26 -5.61
C ASP A 38 -27.13 2.84 -5.30
N ALA A 39 -27.18 4.15 -5.04
CA ALA A 39 -28.45 4.85 -4.78
C ALA A 39 -29.43 4.74 -5.97
N ARG A 40 -28.91 4.58 -7.20
CA ARG A 40 -29.70 4.36 -8.40
C ARG A 40 -29.83 2.90 -8.80
N ARG A 41 -29.32 1.98 -7.96
CA ARG A 41 -29.30 0.51 -8.19
C ARG A 41 -28.46 0.09 -9.40
N PHE A 42 -27.41 0.83 -9.70
CA PHE A 42 -26.47 0.54 -10.79
C PHE A 42 -25.04 0.34 -10.30
N ALA A 43 -24.85 0.03 -9.02
CA ALA A 43 -23.51 -0.22 -8.48
C ALA A 43 -22.83 -1.38 -9.22
N PRO A 44 -21.53 -1.27 -9.53
CA PRO A 44 -20.79 -2.38 -10.12
C PRO A 44 -20.72 -3.55 -9.12
N VAL A 45 -20.78 -4.77 -9.67
CA VAL A 45 -20.68 -6.00 -8.90
C VAL A 45 -19.44 -6.77 -9.38
N GLY A 46 -18.54 -7.07 -8.45
CA GLY A 46 -17.31 -7.76 -8.76
C GLY A 46 -16.28 -6.85 -9.43
N GLU A 47 -15.13 -7.41 -9.78
CA GLU A 47 -14.04 -6.68 -10.40
C GLU A 47 -14.22 -6.55 -11.93
N GLU A 48 -14.82 -7.54 -12.53
CA GLU A 48 -15.11 -7.55 -13.97
C GLU A 48 -16.59 -7.33 -14.17
N PHE A 49 -16.94 -6.14 -14.61
CA PHE A 49 -18.30 -5.78 -14.95
C PHE A 49 -18.31 -4.98 -16.23
N GLU A 50 -19.42 -5.08 -16.98
CA GLU A 50 -19.61 -4.26 -18.17
C GLU A 50 -20.11 -2.88 -17.77
N PRO A 51 -19.48 -1.79 -18.25
CA PRO A 51 -19.97 -0.44 -17.99
C PRO A 51 -21.37 -0.20 -18.53
N ALA A 52 -21.65 -0.72 -19.72
CA ALA A 52 -22.95 -0.59 -20.34
C ALA A 52 -23.88 -1.72 -19.89
N ILE A 53 -25.07 -1.33 -19.43
CA ILE A 53 -26.15 -2.25 -19.08
C ILE A 53 -27.33 -1.90 -19.98
N PRO A 54 -28.01 -2.89 -20.60
CA PRO A 54 -29.21 -2.61 -21.39
C PRO A 54 -30.25 -1.80 -20.60
N GLY A 55 -30.69 -0.69 -21.17
CA GLY A 55 -31.66 0.19 -20.53
C GLY A 55 -31.11 1.18 -19.51
N ALA A 56 -29.80 1.17 -19.25
CA ALA A 56 -29.21 2.13 -18.34
C ALA A 56 -29.11 3.52 -18.98
N PRO A 57 -29.39 4.60 -18.21
CA PRO A 57 -29.17 5.96 -18.69
C PRO A 57 -27.73 6.22 -19.08
N ALA A 58 -27.50 7.15 -20.02
CA ALA A 58 -26.17 7.46 -20.51
C ALA A 58 -25.21 7.96 -19.41
N ASP A 59 -25.72 8.72 -18.45
CA ASP A 59 -24.91 9.20 -17.33
C ASP A 59 -24.48 8.06 -16.38
N VAL A 60 -25.30 7.03 -16.22
CA VAL A 60 -24.95 5.82 -15.48
C VAL A 60 -23.83 5.06 -16.19
N VAL A 61 -23.95 4.87 -17.50
CA VAL A 61 -22.90 4.19 -18.28
C VAL A 61 -21.58 4.95 -18.19
N ARG A 62 -21.62 6.28 -18.28
CA ARG A 62 -20.43 7.12 -18.12
C ARG A 62 -19.81 6.94 -16.73
N ASP A 63 -20.61 6.98 -15.68
CA ASP A 63 -20.12 6.83 -14.30
C ASP A 63 -19.56 5.43 -14.05
N ARG A 64 -20.17 4.40 -14.59
CA ARG A 64 -19.66 3.02 -14.50
C ARG A 64 -18.35 2.84 -15.28
N THR A 65 -18.22 3.48 -16.43
CA THR A 65 -16.99 3.49 -17.23
C THR A 65 -15.88 4.18 -16.45
N LEU A 66 -16.17 5.33 -15.85
CA LEU A 66 -15.21 6.06 -15.02
C LEU A 66 -14.78 5.22 -13.81
N PHE A 67 -15.72 4.58 -13.13
CA PHE A 67 -15.42 3.70 -11.99
C PHE A 67 -14.45 2.60 -12.39
N LYS A 68 -14.70 1.95 -13.50
CA LYS A 68 -13.84 0.87 -14.00
C LYS A 68 -12.42 1.35 -14.27
N GLY A 69 -12.26 2.47 -14.94
CA GLY A 69 -10.95 3.05 -15.23
C GLY A 69 -10.19 3.45 -13.97
N MET A 70 -10.87 4.08 -13.03
CA MET A 70 -10.27 4.47 -11.75
C MET A 70 -9.87 3.26 -10.90
N ALA A 71 -10.67 2.21 -10.89
CA ALA A 71 -10.35 0.97 -10.20
C ALA A 71 -9.10 0.29 -10.78
N GLU A 72 -8.93 0.34 -12.10
CA GLU A 72 -7.74 -0.18 -12.77
C GLU A 72 -6.48 0.61 -12.38
N VAL A 73 -6.57 1.95 -12.32
CA VAL A 73 -5.46 2.80 -11.88
C VAL A 73 -5.12 2.52 -10.42
N LEU A 74 -6.12 2.38 -9.55
CA LEU A 74 -5.90 2.04 -8.14
C LEU A 74 -5.16 0.71 -8.01
N ARG A 75 -5.58 -0.30 -8.75
CA ARG A 75 -4.91 -1.62 -8.74
C ARG A 75 -3.46 -1.50 -9.18
N ALA A 76 -3.19 -0.73 -10.24
CA ALA A 76 -1.84 -0.49 -10.71
C ALA A 76 -0.97 0.20 -9.66
N ASP A 77 -1.51 1.18 -8.94
CA ASP A 77 -0.80 1.90 -7.88
C ASP A 77 -0.49 0.98 -6.69
N VAL A 78 -1.44 0.15 -6.28
CA VAL A 78 -1.21 -0.84 -5.20
C VAL A 78 -0.13 -1.83 -5.62
N ASN A 79 -0.19 -2.31 -6.86
CA ASN A 79 0.85 -3.21 -7.39
C ASN A 79 2.22 -2.54 -7.46
N ALA A 80 2.28 -1.24 -7.78
CA ALA A 80 3.53 -0.49 -7.76
C ALA A 80 4.12 -0.39 -6.34
N ILE A 81 3.29 -0.22 -5.32
CA ILE A 81 3.73 -0.25 -3.93
C ILE A 81 4.32 -1.62 -3.59
N LEU A 82 3.62 -2.69 -3.91
CA LEU A 82 4.08 -4.05 -3.64
C LEU A 82 5.38 -4.37 -4.39
N ALA A 83 5.53 -3.85 -5.61
CA ALA A 83 6.74 -4.05 -6.42
C ALA A 83 7.99 -3.40 -5.81
N LEU A 84 7.84 -2.44 -4.90
CA LEU A 84 8.96 -1.87 -4.16
C LEU A 84 9.55 -2.87 -3.14
N GLY A 85 8.85 -3.95 -2.85
CA GLY A 85 9.31 -5.01 -1.94
C GLY A 85 8.83 -4.89 -0.52
N CYS A 86 8.05 -3.87 -0.19
CA CYS A 86 7.43 -3.73 1.13
C CYS A 86 6.16 -4.57 1.24
N VAL A 87 5.72 -4.78 2.47
CA VAL A 87 4.46 -5.44 2.78
C VAL A 87 3.47 -4.38 3.25
N ILE A 88 2.29 -4.32 2.63
CA ILE A 88 1.24 -3.40 3.08
C ILE A 88 0.56 -4.03 4.28
N LYS A 89 0.68 -3.39 5.45
CA LYS A 89 0.06 -3.85 6.68
C LYS A 89 -1.33 -3.27 6.87
N ASP A 90 -1.52 -2.03 6.47
CA ASP A 90 -2.83 -1.37 6.54
C ASP A 90 -2.90 -0.33 5.41
N ILE A 91 -3.71 -0.62 4.41
CA ILE A 91 -3.87 0.28 3.27
C ILE A 91 -4.65 1.55 3.63
N ASP A 92 -5.51 1.48 4.64
CA ASP A 92 -6.36 2.61 5.03
C ASP A 92 -5.55 3.79 5.58
N VAL A 93 -4.43 3.49 6.23
CA VAL A 93 -3.56 4.51 6.85
C VAL A 93 -2.19 4.61 6.18
N GLY A 94 -1.91 3.78 5.18
CA GLY A 94 -0.62 3.78 4.52
C GLY A 94 0.50 3.22 5.37
N LEU A 95 0.26 2.10 6.04
CA LEU A 95 1.24 1.42 6.89
C LEU A 95 1.92 0.31 6.11
N VAL A 96 3.24 0.37 6.01
CA VAL A 96 4.04 -0.63 5.32
C VAL A 96 5.22 -1.07 6.17
N ASP A 97 5.66 -2.29 5.94
CA ASP A 97 6.83 -2.87 6.58
C ASP A 97 7.81 -3.43 5.53
N TRP A 98 9.09 -3.44 5.90
CA TRP A 98 10.14 -4.14 5.14
C TRP A 98 10.83 -5.12 6.05
N TYR A 99 11.10 -6.32 5.55
CA TYR A 99 11.94 -7.27 6.26
C TYR A 99 13.37 -6.77 6.31
N ALA A 100 13.97 -6.80 7.49
CA ALA A 100 15.32 -6.31 7.77
C ALA A 100 15.98 -7.17 8.84
N ARG A 101 17.20 -6.83 9.20
CA ARG A 101 17.93 -7.49 10.29
C ARG A 101 18.45 -6.48 11.29
N SER A 102 18.34 -6.82 12.57
CA SER A 102 19.02 -6.13 13.66
C SER A 102 19.94 -7.16 14.30
N GLY A 103 21.24 -7.02 14.10
CA GLY A 103 22.19 -8.07 14.44
C GLY A 103 21.89 -9.34 13.65
N ARG A 104 21.57 -10.43 14.33
CA ARG A 104 21.15 -11.71 13.73
C ARG A 104 19.64 -11.89 13.69
N GLU A 105 18.93 -10.97 14.33
CA GLU A 105 17.48 -11.05 14.48
C GLU A 105 16.77 -10.48 13.23
N GLU A 106 15.74 -11.18 12.78
CA GLU A 106 14.84 -10.68 11.74
C GLU A 106 13.86 -9.71 12.37
N VAL A 107 13.76 -8.52 11.78
CA VAL A 107 12.86 -7.47 12.22
C VAL A 107 12.10 -6.89 11.02
N LEU A 108 11.12 -6.05 11.30
CA LEU A 108 10.37 -5.33 10.28
C LEU A 108 10.58 -3.83 10.47
N LEU A 109 11.17 -3.18 9.49
CA LEU A 109 11.18 -1.73 9.41
C LEU A 109 9.76 -1.26 9.13
N CYS A 110 9.32 -0.20 9.79
CA CYS A 110 7.94 0.23 9.75
C CYS A 110 7.84 1.70 9.38
N TRP A 111 6.96 2.01 8.42
CA TRP A 111 6.69 3.37 8.01
C TRP A 111 5.18 3.56 7.85
N ARG A 112 4.70 4.69 8.33
CA ARG A 112 3.32 5.11 8.14
C ARG A 112 3.29 6.38 7.31
N PHE A 113 2.32 6.47 6.40
CA PHE A 113 2.12 7.67 5.58
C PHE A 113 2.10 8.93 6.45
N GLY A 114 2.87 9.93 6.05
CA GLY A 114 3.05 11.18 6.77
C GLY A 114 4.34 11.24 7.59
N GLU A 115 4.98 10.11 7.88
CA GLU A 115 6.31 10.11 8.50
C GLU A 115 7.35 10.51 7.46
N LYS A 116 8.30 11.37 7.86
CA LYS A 116 9.32 11.90 6.93
C LYS A 116 10.34 10.85 6.51
N ALA A 117 10.55 9.87 7.36
CA ALA A 117 11.52 8.82 7.16
C ALA A 117 11.08 7.57 7.91
N VAL A 118 11.70 6.43 7.59
CA VAL A 118 11.55 5.20 8.37
C VAL A 118 12.25 5.40 9.70
N GLY A 119 11.48 5.65 10.73
CA GLY A 119 12.01 5.96 12.08
C GLY A 119 11.85 4.83 13.08
N PHE A 120 11.18 3.75 12.72
CA PHE A 120 10.79 2.69 13.66
C PHE A 120 10.94 1.30 13.05
N PHE A 121 11.09 0.32 13.92
CA PHE A 121 11.05 -1.09 13.59
C PHE A 121 10.37 -1.87 14.70
N HIS A 122 9.98 -3.10 14.42
CA HIS A 122 9.42 -4.01 15.43
C HIS A 122 9.83 -5.44 15.11
N GLY A 123 9.75 -6.30 16.13
CA GLY A 123 9.94 -7.74 15.93
C GLY A 123 8.83 -8.30 15.04
N VAL A 124 9.06 -9.46 14.46
CA VAL A 124 8.13 -10.09 13.49
C VAL A 124 6.73 -10.28 14.10
N GLU A 125 6.64 -10.52 15.41
CA GLU A 125 5.37 -10.78 16.08
C GLU A 125 4.80 -9.58 16.84
N ALA A 126 5.57 -8.46 16.96
CA ALA A 126 5.17 -7.34 17.81
C ALA A 126 4.17 -6.37 17.18
N GLY A 127 4.16 -6.21 15.86
CA GLY A 127 3.28 -5.30 15.15
C GLY A 127 3.54 -3.82 15.47
N PHE A 128 2.65 -2.95 15.01
CA PHE A 128 2.78 -1.49 15.13
C PHE A 128 2.91 -1.03 16.58
N ALA A 129 2.15 -1.62 17.51
CA ALA A 129 2.19 -1.24 18.94
C ALA A 129 3.54 -1.54 19.61
N GLY A 130 4.33 -2.45 19.03
CA GLY A 130 5.65 -2.79 19.52
C GLY A 130 6.79 -2.02 18.85
N ARG A 131 6.51 -0.90 18.19
CA ARG A 131 7.51 -0.09 17.48
C ARG A 131 8.61 0.40 18.41
N ARG A 132 9.83 0.31 17.92
CA ARG A 132 11.04 0.80 18.58
C ARG A 132 11.78 1.74 17.65
N PRO A 133 12.47 2.78 18.16
CA PRO A 133 13.23 3.68 17.30
C PRO A 133 14.34 2.95 16.55
N VAL A 134 14.57 3.36 15.30
CA VAL A 134 15.65 2.77 14.47
C VAL A 134 17.04 3.00 15.06
N SER A 135 17.20 3.96 16.00
CA SER A 135 18.45 4.13 16.73
C SER A 135 18.83 2.90 17.56
N GLU A 136 17.89 2.03 17.85
CA GLU A 136 18.12 0.76 18.56
C GLU A 136 18.49 -0.40 17.64
N LEU A 137 18.48 -0.19 16.32
CA LEU A 137 18.91 -1.21 15.37
C LEU A 137 20.40 -1.50 15.56
N ARG A 138 20.73 -2.78 15.55
CA ARG A 138 22.11 -3.25 15.57
C ARG A 138 22.58 -3.53 14.14
N PRO A 139 23.88 -3.35 13.82
CA PRO A 139 24.41 -3.72 12.52
C PRO A 139 24.06 -5.16 12.17
N ALA A 140 23.62 -5.38 10.95
CA ALA A 140 23.30 -6.72 10.47
C ALA A 140 24.55 -7.60 10.46
N VAL A 141 24.41 -8.81 11.01
CA VAL A 141 25.46 -9.81 10.95
C VAL A 141 25.24 -10.68 9.73
N VAL A 142 26.16 -10.60 8.78
CA VAL A 142 26.15 -11.46 7.60
C VAL A 142 27.00 -12.68 7.92
N GLU A 143 26.39 -13.86 7.92
CA GLU A 143 27.16 -15.10 8.04
C GLU A 143 27.96 -15.31 6.74
N ARG A 144 29.28 -15.23 6.86
CA ARG A 144 30.16 -15.63 5.77
C ARG A 144 30.35 -17.13 5.85
N ILE A 145 29.93 -17.79 4.81
CA ILE A 145 30.31 -19.18 4.62
C ILE A 145 31.75 -19.13 4.10
N LEU A 146 32.67 -19.45 4.98
CA LEU A 146 34.08 -19.59 4.63
C LEU A 146 34.31 -21.00 4.12
N HIS A 147 34.67 -21.09 2.88
CA HIS A 147 35.11 -22.36 2.27
C HIS A 147 36.59 -22.35 2.07
#